data_4c8091f00509b5ba72b69ae720a1bf38
#
_entry.id   4c8091f00509b5ba72b69ae720a1bf38
#
_cell.length_a   1.000
_cell.length_b   1.000
_cell.length_c   1.000
_cell.angle_alpha   90.00
_cell.angle_beta   90.00
_cell.angle_gamma   90.00
#
_symmetry.space_group_name_H-M   'P 1'
#
loop_
_entity.id
_entity.type
_entity.pdbx_description
1 polymer ?
#
loop_
_entity_poly.entity_id
_entity_poly.type
_entity_poly.pdbx_seq_one_letter_code
_entity_poly.pdbx_strand_id
1 'polypeptide(L)'
;MKNKIFIFFSFFLFSFFVYFLVGILASLELNKNKSNLFKDKKNLIFHQKYSKQLHHLRDSNRWGEQKNDYLFSIIGDHQSSDLMLLQGDSWMEQSQEVKSSLRLLEKFSVKNNLSIINAGITSYSPSLMNLQFKLLKKDFNLQPNVVIAYIDQTDIGDEICRYNPSKIFSENTLVAVSSEEYTNKIYDYTKVYNYSNIELYNSHPLKFFKLANFKIKYFILRAFKRF
;
A
#
# COMPACT_ATOMS: atom_id res chain seq x y z
N MET A 1 29.19 -49.73 14.73
CA MET A 1 27.88 -49.26 14.21
C MET A 1 27.21 -48.19 15.09
N LYS A 2 27.17 -48.34 16.43
CA LYS A 2 26.49 -47.39 17.34
C LYS A 2 26.96 -45.95 17.18
N ASN A 3 28.27 -45.66 17.04
CA ASN A 3 28.81 -44.31 16.91
C ASN A 3 28.39 -43.62 15.61
N LYS A 4 28.23 -44.32 14.50
CA LYS A 4 27.79 -43.76 13.22
C LYS A 4 26.31 -43.31 13.26
N ILE A 5 25.48 -44.10 13.94
CA ILE A 5 24.06 -43.78 14.16
C ILE A 5 23.91 -42.57 15.03
N PHE A 6 24.71 -42.46 16.10
CA PHE A 6 24.72 -41.33 17.00
C PHE A 6 25.15 -40.03 16.27
N ILE A 7 26.21 -40.08 15.48
CA ILE A 7 26.67 -38.92 14.69
C ILE A 7 25.60 -38.48 13.69
N PHE A 8 24.97 -39.42 12.98
CA PHE A 8 23.90 -39.13 12.03
C PHE A 8 22.69 -38.45 12.73
N PHE A 9 22.29 -38.99 13.86
CA PHE A 9 21.18 -38.45 14.65
C PHE A 9 21.48 -37.05 15.21
N SER A 10 22.70 -36.82 15.70
CA SER A 10 23.16 -35.50 16.17
C SER A 10 23.19 -34.49 15.05
N PHE A 11 23.67 -34.85 13.85
CA PHE A 11 23.67 -33.99 12.68
C PHE A 11 22.24 -33.62 12.24
N PHE A 12 21.33 -34.60 12.28
CA PHE A 12 19.92 -34.38 11.94
C PHE A 12 19.25 -33.42 12.93
N LEU A 13 19.46 -33.60 14.24
CA LEU A 13 18.96 -32.71 15.30
C LEU A 13 19.54 -31.29 15.15
N PHE A 14 20.82 -31.16 14.88
CA PHE A 14 21.47 -29.87 14.68
C PHE A 14 20.91 -29.16 13.44
N SER A 15 20.75 -29.87 12.33
CA SER A 15 20.16 -29.31 11.10
C SER A 15 18.71 -28.85 11.32
N PHE A 16 17.94 -29.61 12.07
CA PHE A 16 16.57 -29.25 12.45
C PHE A 16 16.54 -28.01 13.34
N PHE A 17 17.45 -27.91 14.32
CA PHE A 17 17.57 -26.73 15.18
C PHE A 17 17.96 -25.48 14.40
N VAL A 18 18.95 -25.58 13.51
CA VAL A 18 19.35 -24.46 12.64
C VAL A 18 18.21 -24.03 11.75
N TYR A 19 17.49 -24.97 11.14
CA TYR A 19 16.32 -24.68 10.32
C TYR A 19 15.24 -23.93 11.11
N PHE A 20 14.98 -24.35 12.33
CA PHE A 20 14.00 -23.72 13.24
C PHE A 20 14.43 -22.29 13.63
N LEU A 21 15.71 -22.11 13.96
CA LEU A 21 16.29 -20.82 14.31
C LEU A 21 16.18 -19.82 13.14
N VAL A 22 16.53 -20.26 11.93
CA VAL A 22 16.40 -19.46 10.71
C VAL A 22 14.94 -19.08 10.46
N GLY A 23 14.01 -20.01 10.70
CA GLY A 23 12.58 -19.74 10.60
C GLY A 23 12.09 -18.67 11.57
N ILE A 24 12.58 -18.69 12.82
CA ILE A 24 12.28 -17.68 13.83
C ILE A 24 12.86 -16.31 13.41
N LEU A 25 14.14 -16.25 13.03
CA LEU A 25 14.79 -15.02 12.62
C LEU A 25 14.11 -14.40 11.39
N ALA A 26 13.81 -15.21 10.38
CA ALA A 26 13.05 -14.78 9.21
C ALA A 26 11.65 -14.26 9.58
N SER A 27 11.00 -14.88 10.56
CA SER A 27 9.71 -14.43 11.09
C SER A 27 9.79 -13.07 11.78
N LEU A 28 10.83 -12.86 12.60
CA LEU A 28 11.06 -11.59 13.28
C LEU A 28 11.35 -10.46 12.28
N GLU A 29 12.18 -10.74 11.27
CA GLU A 29 12.49 -9.75 10.24
C GLU A 29 11.29 -9.41 9.37
N LEU A 30 10.48 -10.40 8.97
CA LEU A 30 9.23 -10.16 8.26
C LEU A 30 8.24 -9.34 9.09
N ASN A 31 8.18 -9.55 10.41
CA ASN A 31 7.34 -8.76 11.29
C ASN A 31 7.86 -7.32 11.45
N LYS A 32 9.18 -7.13 11.51
CA LYS A 32 9.81 -5.80 11.57
C LYS A 32 9.63 -5.00 10.29
N ASN A 33 9.62 -5.68 9.15
CA ASN A 33 9.47 -5.10 7.82
C ASN A 33 8.02 -5.12 7.30
N LYS A 34 7.03 -5.46 8.13
CA LYS A 34 5.62 -5.21 7.78
C LYS A 34 5.49 -3.71 7.56
N SER A 35 5.30 -3.29 6.33
CA SER A 35 4.95 -1.92 6.06
C SER A 35 3.71 -1.60 6.89
N ASN A 36 3.67 -0.43 7.51
CA ASN A 36 2.51 -0.01 8.30
C ASN A 36 1.20 -0.02 7.49
N LEU A 37 1.31 0.03 6.16
CA LEU A 37 0.24 -0.10 5.18
C LEU A 37 -0.66 -1.33 5.39
N PHE A 38 -0.11 -2.43 5.88
CA PHE A 38 -0.83 -3.70 5.97
C PHE A 38 -0.96 -4.21 7.40
N LYS A 39 -0.83 -3.31 8.38
CA LYS A 39 -0.98 -3.68 9.80
C LYS A 39 -2.35 -4.25 10.14
N ASP A 40 -3.36 -3.86 9.37
CA ASP A 40 -4.72 -4.20 9.64
C ASP A 40 -5.40 -4.77 8.37
N LYS A 41 -6.34 -5.68 8.59
CA LYS A 41 -7.09 -6.36 7.52
C LYS A 41 -7.91 -5.38 6.67
N LYS A 42 -8.41 -4.30 7.27
CA LYS A 42 -9.18 -3.28 6.54
C LYS A 42 -8.35 -2.60 5.49
N ASN A 43 -7.10 -2.24 5.85
CA ASN A 43 -6.15 -1.61 4.94
C ASN A 43 -5.81 -2.53 3.75
N LEU A 44 -5.59 -3.81 4.03
CA LEU A 44 -5.31 -4.78 3.00
C LEU A 44 -6.50 -4.94 2.02
N ILE A 45 -7.72 -5.03 2.54
CA ILE A 45 -8.95 -5.11 1.71
C ILE A 45 -9.11 -3.85 0.87
N PHE A 46 -8.82 -2.68 1.44
CA PHE A 46 -8.87 -1.40 0.75
C PHE A 46 -7.88 -1.37 -0.43
N HIS A 47 -6.63 -1.73 -0.19
CA HIS A 47 -5.62 -1.83 -1.24
C HIS A 47 -6.00 -2.85 -2.31
N GLN A 48 -6.54 -4.00 -1.95
CA GLN A 48 -7.02 -5.00 -2.90
C GLN A 48 -8.14 -4.47 -3.81
N LYS A 49 -9.05 -3.66 -3.25
CA LYS A 49 -10.15 -3.08 -3.99
C LYS A 49 -9.67 -2.10 -5.06
N TYR A 50 -8.79 -1.17 -4.67
CA TYR A 50 -8.43 -0.03 -5.53
C TYR A 50 -7.17 -0.25 -6.37
N SER A 51 -6.26 -1.14 -5.99
CA SER A 51 -5.04 -1.42 -6.76
C SER A 51 -5.29 -1.99 -8.16
N LYS A 52 -6.47 -2.57 -8.39
CA LYS A 52 -6.86 -3.06 -9.71
C LYS A 52 -7.27 -1.94 -10.67
N GLN A 53 -7.60 -0.76 -10.15
CA GLN A 53 -8.05 0.39 -10.93
C GLN A 53 -7.03 1.52 -10.93
N LEU A 54 -6.30 1.67 -9.82
CA LEU A 54 -5.27 2.67 -9.65
C LEU A 54 -3.92 1.97 -9.51
N HIS A 55 -2.95 2.40 -10.26
CA HIS A 55 -1.61 1.81 -10.31
C HIS A 55 -0.99 1.61 -8.93
N HIS A 56 -1.21 2.55 -8.02
CA HIS A 56 -0.79 2.51 -6.61
C HIS A 56 -1.65 3.47 -5.78
N LEU A 57 -1.54 3.35 -4.46
CA LEU A 57 -2.20 4.22 -3.50
C LEU A 57 -1.15 4.90 -2.63
N ARG A 58 -1.55 5.88 -1.82
CA ARG A 58 -0.66 6.50 -0.84
C ARG A 58 -0.04 5.47 0.10
N ASP A 59 1.20 5.72 0.49
CA ASP A 59 1.84 4.99 1.57
C ASP A 59 1.58 5.68 2.92
N SER A 60 0.73 5.09 3.77
CA SER A 60 0.37 5.65 5.07
C SER A 60 1.56 5.81 6.04
N ASN A 61 2.69 5.13 5.78
CA ASN A 61 3.88 5.30 6.60
C ASN A 61 4.54 6.66 6.45
N ARG A 62 4.28 7.34 5.35
CA ARG A 62 4.93 8.60 5.03
C ARG A 62 4.34 9.76 5.84
N TRP A 63 3.12 9.60 6.40
CA TRP A 63 2.29 10.71 6.82
C TRP A 63 1.84 10.68 8.29
N GLY A 64 2.32 9.75 9.10
CA GLY A 64 1.94 9.64 10.51
C GLY A 64 0.54 9.08 10.74
N GLU A 65 0.03 9.22 11.97
CA GLU A 65 -1.20 8.55 12.45
C GLU A 65 -2.53 9.16 11.95
N GLN A 66 -2.52 10.00 10.94
CA GLN A 66 -3.77 10.57 10.45
C GLN A 66 -4.64 9.46 9.86
N LYS A 67 -5.89 9.39 10.32
CA LYS A 67 -6.94 8.43 9.94
C LYS A 67 -7.38 8.54 8.48
N ASN A 68 -6.46 8.75 7.56
CA ASN A 68 -6.82 9.16 6.22
C ASN A 68 -6.81 7.96 5.31
N ASP A 69 -7.82 7.94 4.51
CA ASP A 69 -7.93 7.04 3.41
C ASP A 69 -6.72 7.15 2.49
N TYR A 70 -6.24 6.05 1.99
CA TYR A 70 -5.08 5.96 1.11
C TYR A 70 -5.27 6.70 -0.22
N LEU A 71 -6.46 7.25 -0.46
CA LEU A 71 -6.82 7.99 -1.66
C LEU A 71 -6.85 9.50 -1.48
N PHE A 72 -7.14 10.00 -0.26
CA PHE A 72 -7.27 11.42 0.01
C PHE A 72 -7.14 11.74 1.49
N SER A 73 -7.00 13.02 1.80
CA SER A 73 -7.07 13.57 3.14
C SER A 73 -8.04 14.73 3.17
N ILE A 74 -8.66 14.97 4.31
CA ILE A 74 -9.57 16.09 4.48
C ILE A 74 -8.88 17.16 5.32
N ILE A 75 -8.92 18.41 4.85
CA ILE A 75 -8.31 19.57 5.47
C ILE A 75 -9.42 20.58 5.80
N GLY A 76 -9.46 21.05 7.04
CA GLY A 76 -10.44 21.99 7.51
C GLY A 76 -11.70 21.34 8.09
N ASP A 77 -12.79 22.11 8.22
CA ASP A 77 -14.04 21.64 8.81
C ASP A 77 -14.87 20.83 7.79
N HIS A 78 -15.32 19.65 8.22
CA HIS A 78 -16.09 18.72 7.38
C HIS A 78 -17.58 19.07 7.25
N GLN A 79 -18.01 20.18 7.86
CA GLN A 79 -19.43 20.55 7.90
C GLN A 79 -19.85 21.48 6.76
N SER A 80 -18.88 21.98 5.97
CA SER A 80 -19.22 22.84 4.84
C SER A 80 -19.85 22.04 3.71
N SER A 81 -20.91 22.61 3.11
CA SER A 81 -21.53 22.07 1.89
C SER A 81 -20.65 22.23 0.65
N ASP A 82 -19.74 23.22 0.68
CA ASP A 82 -18.85 23.52 -0.41
C ASP A 82 -17.55 22.73 -0.29
N LEU A 83 -17.17 22.07 -1.38
CA LEU A 83 -16.07 21.15 -1.42
C LEU A 83 -15.09 21.51 -2.53
N MET A 84 -13.82 21.67 -2.17
CA MET A 84 -12.71 21.80 -3.12
C MET A 84 -11.86 20.56 -3.12
N LEU A 85 -11.61 20.00 -4.30
CA LEU A 85 -10.72 18.87 -4.52
C LEU A 85 -9.39 19.36 -5.08
N LEU A 86 -8.31 19.02 -4.40
CA LEU A 86 -6.95 19.20 -4.86
C LEU A 86 -6.43 17.86 -5.38
N GLN A 87 -6.01 17.81 -6.64
CA GLN A 87 -5.38 16.65 -7.26
C GLN A 87 -4.00 17.01 -7.79
N GLY A 88 -3.13 16.04 -7.86
CA GLY A 88 -1.76 16.21 -8.34
C GLY A 88 -0.88 15.05 -7.92
N ASP A 89 0.39 15.22 -8.14
CA ASP A 89 1.46 14.30 -7.82
C ASP A 89 2.00 14.45 -6.40
N SER A 90 3.31 14.21 -6.24
CA SER A 90 4.03 14.36 -4.97
C SER A 90 4.01 15.77 -4.41
N TRP A 91 3.98 16.80 -5.23
CA TRP A 91 3.91 18.19 -4.77
C TRP A 91 2.59 18.47 -4.06
N MET A 92 1.49 18.03 -4.66
CA MET A 92 0.18 18.17 -4.05
C MET A 92 0.07 17.28 -2.80
N GLU A 93 0.56 16.06 -2.86
CA GLU A 93 0.59 15.16 -1.72
C GLU A 93 1.37 15.79 -0.55
N GLN A 94 2.54 16.37 -0.80
CA GLN A 94 3.40 17.01 0.21
C GLN A 94 2.84 18.32 0.75
N SER A 95 1.93 18.96 0.06
CA SER A 95 1.36 20.23 0.51
C SER A 95 0.71 20.17 1.91
N GLN A 96 0.26 19.01 2.33
CA GLN A 96 -0.27 18.75 3.66
C GLN A 96 0.79 18.41 4.73
N GLU A 97 2.02 18.06 4.31
CA GLU A 97 3.11 17.75 5.23
C GLU A 97 3.84 19.01 5.69
N VAL A 98 4.00 19.94 4.78
CA VAL A 98 4.65 21.20 5.08
C VAL A 98 3.72 22.02 5.96
N LYS A 99 4.06 22.14 7.25
CA LYS A 99 3.22 22.83 8.25
C LYS A 99 2.74 24.21 7.81
N SER A 100 3.54 24.96 7.08
CA SER A 100 3.16 26.28 6.54
C SER A 100 2.05 26.14 5.49
N SER A 101 2.19 25.21 4.56
CA SER A 101 1.19 24.94 3.50
C SER A 101 -0.12 24.44 4.09
N LEU A 102 -0.04 23.48 5.01
CA LEU A 102 -1.23 22.98 5.71
C LEU A 102 -2.00 24.09 6.43
N ARG A 103 -1.29 24.95 7.18
CA ARG A 103 -1.91 26.10 7.86
C ARG A 103 -2.54 27.10 6.90
N LEU A 104 -1.96 27.29 5.72
CA LEU A 104 -2.54 28.15 4.69
C LEU A 104 -3.84 27.54 4.14
N LEU A 105 -3.84 26.24 3.86
CA LEU A 105 -5.03 25.52 3.40
C LEU A 105 -6.15 25.53 4.46
N GLU A 106 -5.79 25.30 5.73
CA GLU A 106 -6.74 25.37 6.86
C GLU A 106 -7.34 26.78 6.98
N LYS A 107 -6.51 27.84 6.95
CA LYS A 107 -7.00 29.23 6.99
C LYS A 107 -7.87 29.56 5.80
N PHE A 108 -7.51 29.09 4.61
CA PHE A 108 -8.31 29.28 3.40
C PHE A 108 -9.66 28.59 3.51
N SER A 109 -9.68 27.34 3.99
CA SER A 109 -10.89 26.58 4.28
C SER A 109 -11.84 27.33 5.20
N VAL A 110 -11.35 27.76 6.37
CA VAL A 110 -12.14 28.49 7.36
C VAL A 110 -12.64 29.83 6.79
N LYS A 111 -11.76 30.62 6.15
CA LYS A 111 -12.12 31.93 5.61
C LYS A 111 -13.24 31.87 4.58
N ASN A 112 -13.26 30.82 3.77
CA ASN A 112 -14.20 30.65 2.65
C ASN A 112 -15.34 29.69 2.98
N ASN A 113 -15.43 29.19 4.20
CA ASN A 113 -16.41 28.18 4.63
C ASN A 113 -16.50 27.00 3.64
N LEU A 114 -15.36 26.40 3.32
CA LEU A 114 -15.31 25.27 2.40
C LEU A 114 -14.45 24.14 2.97
N SER A 115 -14.82 22.92 2.67
CA SER A 115 -14.01 21.72 2.94
C SER A 115 -12.98 21.51 1.83
N ILE A 116 -11.76 21.15 2.19
CA ILE A 116 -10.70 20.85 1.22
C ILE A 116 -10.37 19.37 1.30
N ILE A 117 -10.39 18.70 0.16
CA ILE A 117 -9.91 17.35 0.00
C ILE A 117 -8.59 17.40 -0.77
N ASN A 118 -7.52 16.92 -0.13
CA ASN A 118 -6.25 16.70 -0.80
C ASN A 118 -6.17 15.25 -1.28
N ALA A 119 -6.28 15.05 -2.58
CA ALA A 119 -6.18 13.77 -3.26
C ALA A 119 -4.88 13.65 -4.08
N GLY A 120 -3.86 14.47 -3.79
CA GLY A 120 -2.53 14.32 -4.40
C GLY A 120 -1.90 12.98 -4.00
N ILE A 121 -1.33 12.27 -4.96
CA ILE A 121 -0.62 11.00 -4.75
C ILE A 121 0.64 11.02 -5.60
N THR A 122 1.78 10.72 -5.00
CA THR A 122 3.08 10.69 -5.68
C THR A 122 3.00 9.97 -7.03
N SER A 123 3.53 10.60 -8.08
CA SER A 123 3.54 10.10 -9.46
C SER A 123 2.15 9.88 -10.09
N TYR A 124 1.10 10.53 -9.61
CA TYR A 124 -0.18 10.49 -10.32
C TYR A 124 -0.11 11.38 -11.55
N SER A 125 -0.55 10.83 -12.68
CA SER A 125 -0.70 11.50 -13.96
C SER A 125 -2.17 11.83 -14.24
N PRO A 126 -2.50 12.61 -15.26
CA PRO A 126 -3.88 12.95 -15.61
C PRO A 126 -4.84 11.76 -15.71
N SER A 127 -4.39 10.63 -16.26
CA SER A 127 -5.19 9.40 -16.31
C SER A 127 -5.57 8.87 -14.94
N LEU A 128 -4.61 8.82 -14.01
CA LEU A 128 -4.84 8.37 -12.64
C LEU A 128 -5.69 9.35 -11.84
N MET A 129 -5.46 10.66 -12.02
CA MET A 129 -6.29 11.71 -11.40
C MET A 129 -7.76 11.59 -11.83
N ASN A 130 -8.02 11.35 -13.13
CA ASN A 130 -9.38 11.15 -13.66
C ASN A 130 -10.04 9.89 -13.08
N LEU A 131 -9.31 8.78 -13.01
CA LEU A 131 -9.83 7.53 -12.40
C LEU A 131 -10.12 7.74 -10.92
N GLN A 132 -9.19 8.35 -10.19
CA GLN A 132 -9.37 8.67 -8.78
C GLN A 132 -10.59 9.57 -8.56
N PHE A 133 -10.78 10.62 -9.37
CA PHE A 133 -11.94 11.50 -9.30
C PHE A 133 -13.26 10.72 -9.44
N LYS A 134 -13.35 9.83 -10.44
CA LYS A 134 -14.51 8.96 -10.63
C LYS A 134 -14.78 8.09 -9.41
N LEU A 135 -13.74 7.52 -8.79
CA LEU A 135 -13.84 6.70 -7.59
C LEU A 135 -14.27 7.51 -6.37
N LEU A 136 -13.72 8.71 -6.19
CA LEU A 136 -14.10 9.62 -5.12
C LEU A 136 -15.59 9.97 -5.18
N LYS A 137 -16.10 10.25 -6.36
CA LYS A 137 -17.55 10.50 -6.58
C LYS A 137 -18.39 9.27 -6.31
N LYS A 138 -18.01 8.12 -6.84
CA LYS A 138 -18.80 6.88 -6.80
C LYS A 138 -18.80 6.23 -5.42
N ASP A 139 -17.62 6.06 -4.82
CA ASP A 139 -17.45 5.21 -3.65
C ASP A 139 -17.46 6.00 -2.33
N PHE A 140 -17.17 7.29 -2.39
CA PHE A 140 -17.11 8.19 -1.21
C PHE A 140 -18.16 9.29 -1.24
N ASN A 141 -19.00 9.32 -2.29
CA ASN A 141 -20.03 10.34 -2.47
C ASN A 141 -19.51 11.79 -2.40
N LEU A 142 -18.27 12.01 -2.83
CA LEU A 142 -17.66 13.33 -2.85
C LEU A 142 -18.06 14.07 -4.14
N GLN A 143 -18.70 15.24 -3.97
CA GLN A 143 -19.18 16.07 -5.07
C GLN A 143 -18.50 17.44 -5.00
N PRO A 144 -17.25 17.59 -5.45
CA PRO A 144 -16.55 18.85 -5.37
C PRO A 144 -17.16 19.91 -6.28
N ASN A 145 -17.32 21.13 -5.73
CA ASN A 145 -17.73 22.31 -6.47
C ASN A 145 -16.58 22.86 -7.33
N VAL A 146 -15.34 22.69 -6.82
CA VAL A 146 -14.11 23.14 -7.47
C VAL A 146 -13.11 22.01 -7.48
N VAL A 147 -12.44 21.77 -8.61
CA VAL A 147 -11.31 20.86 -8.75
C VAL A 147 -10.09 21.64 -9.19
N ILE A 148 -9.01 21.53 -8.44
CA ILE A 148 -7.71 22.09 -8.79
C ILE A 148 -6.77 20.93 -9.03
N ALA A 149 -6.36 20.74 -10.28
CA ALA A 149 -5.37 19.75 -10.67
C ALA A 149 -4.02 20.44 -10.92
N TYR A 150 -3.01 20.02 -10.16
CA TYR A 150 -1.61 20.40 -10.40
C TYR A 150 -0.97 19.35 -11.28
N ILE A 151 -0.49 19.75 -12.43
CA ILE A 151 0.14 18.89 -13.44
C ILE A 151 1.46 19.52 -13.85
N ASP A 152 2.55 18.78 -13.69
CA ASP A 152 3.88 19.22 -14.10
C ASP A 152 4.46 18.37 -15.26
N GLN A 153 5.71 18.64 -15.64
CA GLN A 153 6.38 17.93 -16.74
C GLN A 153 6.55 16.44 -16.44
N THR A 154 6.77 16.06 -15.18
CA THR A 154 6.98 14.67 -14.81
C THR A 154 5.69 13.87 -14.92
N ASP A 155 4.55 14.48 -14.64
CA ASP A 155 3.23 13.87 -14.82
C ASP A 155 2.93 13.57 -16.28
N ILE A 156 3.34 14.46 -17.19
CA ILE A 156 3.21 14.24 -18.64
C ILE A 156 4.12 13.09 -19.07
N GLY A 157 5.35 13.04 -18.56
CA GLY A 157 6.27 11.93 -18.79
C GLY A 157 5.72 10.59 -18.29
N ASP A 158 5.19 10.57 -17.09
CA ASP A 158 4.57 9.38 -16.50
C ASP A 158 3.33 8.95 -17.30
N GLU A 159 2.51 9.90 -17.76
CA GLU A 159 1.32 9.63 -18.57
C GLU A 159 1.65 8.93 -19.90
N ILE A 160 2.69 9.41 -20.58
CA ILE A 160 3.05 8.93 -21.94
C ILE A 160 3.91 7.66 -21.87
N CYS A 161 4.90 7.63 -20.96
CA CYS A 161 5.91 6.57 -20.94
C CYS A 161 5.60 5.48 -19.93
N ARG A 162 5.24 5.85 -18.70
CA ARG A 162 5.10 4.90 -17.60
C ARG A 162 3.74 4.21 -17.58
N TYR A 163 2.66 4.98 -17.71
CA TYR A 163 1.31 4.45 -17.53
C TYR A 163 0.64 4.02 -18.81
N ASN A 164 1.09 4.52 -19.96
CA ASN A 164 0.48 4.18 -21.24
C ASN A 164 0.33 2.67 -21.49
N PRO A 165 1.37 1.82 -21.26
CA PRO A 165 1.25 0.38 -21.45
C PRO A 165 0.35 -0.32 -20.42
N SER A 166 0.03 0.34 -19.31
CA SER A 166 -0.76 -0.19 -18.19
C SER A 166 -2.22 0.24 -18.20
N LYS A 167 -2.62 1.05 -19.18
CA LYS A 167 -3.99 1.55 -19.34
C LYS A 167 -4.92 0.45 -19.81
N ILE A 168 -6.07 0.34 -19.17
CA ILE A 168 -7.13 -0.61 -19.52
C ILE A 168 -8.36 0.19 -19.92
N PHE A 169 -8.86 -0.08 -21.13
CA PHE A 169 -10.03 0.58 -21.68
C PHE A 169 -11.20 -0.41 -21.79
N SER A 170 -12.41 0.09 -21.56
CA SER A 170 -13.66 -0.57 -21.87
C SER A 170 -14.50 0.39 -22.72
N GLU A 171 -14.90 -0.04 -23.91
CA GLU A 171 -15.70 0.79 -24.84
C GLU A 171 -15.12 2.21 -25.01
N ASN A 172 -13.83 2.31 -25.28
CA ASN A 172 -13.06 3.56 -25.42
C ASN A 172 -12.98 4.43 -24.14
N THR A 173 -13.49 3.96 -23.02
CA THR A 173 -13.39 4.65 -21.73
C THR A 173 -12.26 4.05 -20.91
N LEU A 174 -11.35 4.90 -20.40
CA LEU A 174 -10.34 4.47 -19.46
C LEU A 174 -10.99 4.03 -18.15
N VAL A 175 -10.80 2.75 -17.79
CA VAL A 175 -11.40 2.15 -16.58
C VAL A 175 -10.39 1.79 -15.50
N ALA A 176 -9.12 1.61 -15.89
CA ALA A 176 -8.04 1.31 -14.95
C ALA A 176 -6.66 1.67 -15.52
N VAL A 177 -5.71 1.90 -14.61
CA VAL A 177 -4.27 1.81 -14.87
C VAL A 177 -3.74 0.76 -13.91
N SER A 178 -3.32 -0.40 -14.42
CA SER A 178 -2.94 -1.55 -13.60
C SER A 178 -1.42 -1.62 -13.40
N SER A 179 -0.98 -2.06 -12.24
CA SER A 179 0.42 -2.40 -11.96
C SER A 179 0.49 -3.85 -11.52
N GLU A 180 1.13 -4.68 -12.33
CA GLU A 180 1.37 -6.08 -11.99
C GLU A 180 2.28 -6.19 -10.75
N GLU A 181 3.32 -5.37 -10.67
CA GLU A 181 4.24 -5.34 -9.54
C GLU A 181 3.50 -5.00 -8.23
N TYR A 182 2.66 -3.96 -8.25
CA TYR A 182 1.92 -3.55 -7.07
C TYR A 182 0.85 -4.58 -6.68
N THR A 183 0.17 -5.16 -7.66
CA THR A 183 -0.82 -6.21 -7.44
C THR A 183 -0.18 -7.48 -6.85
N ASN A 184 0.98 -7.88 -7.35
CA ASN A 184 1.75 -9.00 -6.83
C ASN A 184 2.25 -8.73 -5.40
N LYS A 185 2.71 -7.51 -5.12
CA LYS A 185 3.09 -7.08 -3.77
C LYS A 185 1.93 -7.22 -2.79
N ILE A 186 0.74 -6.75 -3.14
CA ILE A 186 -0.46 -6.90 -2.30
C ILE A 186 -0.83 -8.37 -2.10
N TYR A 187 -0.75 -9.18 -3.15
CA TYR A 187 -1.02 -10.61 -3.08
C TYR A 187 -0.05 -11.33 -2.14
N ASP A 188 1.23 -11.01 -2.20
CA ASP A 188 2.24 -11.57 -1.30
C ASP A 188 1.99 -11.17 0.15
N TYR A 189 1.60 -9.91 0.40
CA TYR A 189 1.21 -9.47 1.75
C TYR A 189 -0.05 -10.16 2.25
N THR A 190 -1.02 -10.42 1.37
CA THR A 190 -2.22 -11.17 1.74
C THR A 190 -1.89 -12.58 2.21
N LYS A 191 -0.98 -13.26 1.48
CA LYS A 191 -0.49 -14.57 1.91
C LYS A 191 0.19 -14.49 3.28
N VAL A 192 1.12 -13.55 3.46
CA VAL A 192 1.83 -13.35 4.73
C VAL A 192 0.85 -13.05 5.86
N TYR A 193 -0.14 -12.21 5.62
CA TYR A 193 -1.16 -11.86 6.63
C TYR A 193 -2.01 -13.06 7.02
N ASN A 194 -2.51 -13.81 6.05
CA ASN A 194 -3.31 -15.01 6.31
C ASN A 194 -2.52 -16.10 7.04
N TYR A 195 -1.20 -16.19 6.81
CA TYR A 195 -0.32 -17.13 7.51
C TYR A 195 0.19 -16.61 8.87
N SER A 196 0.11 -15.32 9.14
CA SER A 196 0.60 -14.73 10.41
C SER A 196 -0.46 -14.64 11.50
N ASN A 197 -1.71 -14.98 11.23
CA ASN A 197 -2.75 -15.03 12.24
C ASN A 197 -2.46 -16.17 13.22
N ILE A 198 -2.25 -15.78 14.49
CA ILE A 198 -1.86 -16.64 15.61
C ILE A 198 -2.86 -17.80 15.83
N GLU A 199 -4.12 -17.65 15.42
CA GLU A 199 -5.12 -18.72 15.48
C GLU A 199 -4.76 -19.95 14.64
N LEU A 200 -3.95 -19.80 13.59
CA LEU A 200 -3.41 -20.93 12.83
C LEU A 200 -2.34 -21.71 13.59
N TYR A 201 -1.66 -21.07 14.55
CA TYR A 201 -0.61 -21.73 15.35
C TYR A 201 -1.17 -22.75 16.34
N ASN A 202 -2.36 -22.50 16.86
CA ASN A 202 -2.95 -23.31 17.93
C ASN A 202 -3.62 -24.60 17.43
N SER A 203 -3.80 -24.77 16.11
CA SER A 203 -4.63 -25.86 15.61
C SER A 203 -3.90 -27.06 14.99
N HIS A 204 -2.66 -26.91 14.48
CA HIS A 204 -1.94 -28.08 13.89
C HIS A 204 -0.43 -27.87 13.75
N PRO A 205 0.44 -28.75 14.31
CA PRO A 205 1.90 -28.69 14.16
C PRO A 205 2.38 -28.79 12.72
N LEU A 206 1.69 -29.51 11.83
CA LEU A 206 2.02 -29.60 10.40
C LEU A 206 1.85 -28.26 9.66
N LYS A 207 0.97 -27.38 10.12
CA LYS A 207 0.81 -26.03 9.55
C LYS A 207 1.99 -25.14 9.90
N PHE A 208 2.61 -25.36 11.06
CA PHE A 208 3.82 -24.65 11.48
C PHE A 208 4.99 -24.89 10.50
N PHE A 209 5.22 -26.16 10.10
CA PHE A 209 6.27 -26.49 9.14
C PHE A 209 6.01 -25.87 7.76
N LYS A 210 4.77 -25.86 7.27
CA LYS A 210 4.39 -25.19 6.03
C LYS A 210 4.65 -23.69 6.09
N LEU A 211 4.38 -23.07 7.24
CA LEU A 211 4.61 -21.65 7.47
C LEU A 211 6.10 -21.32 7.56
N ALA A 212 6.89 -22.13 8.26
CA ALA A 212 8.34 -21.95 8.35
C ALA A 212 8.99 -22.08 6.97
N ASN A 213 8.60 -23.07 6.17
CA ASN A 213 9.06 -23.23 4.79
C ASN A 213 8.71 -22.03 3.91
N PHE A 214 7.48 -21.53 4.02
CA PHE A 214 7.06 -20.35 3.26
C PHE A 214 7.88 -19.11 3.65
N LYS A 215 8.08 -18.86 4.95
CA LYS A 215 8.84 -17.71 5.46
C LYS A 215 10.31 -17.78 5.06
N ILE A 216 10.93 -18.96 5.12
CA ILE A 216 12.31 -19.20 4.70
C ILE A 216 12.44 -18.96 3.18
N LYS A 217 11.54 -19.53 2.37
CA LYS A 217 11.51 -19.32 0.92
C LYS A 217 11.35 -17.86 0.55
N TYR A 218 10.47 -17.15 1.23
CA TYR A 218 10.25 -15.72 1.02
C TYR A 218 11.48 -14.89 1.41
N PHE A 219 12.12 -15.20 2.54
CA PHE A 219 13.35 -14.55 2.99
C PHE A 219 14.49 -14.75 1.99
N ILE A 220 14.71 -15.99 1.53
CA ILE A 220 15.72 -16.33 0.54
C ILE A 220 15.47 -15.57 -0.77
N LEU A 221 14.25 -15.61 -1.31
CA LEU A 221 13.91 -14.90 -2.54
C LEU A 221 14.12 -13.39 -2.44
N ARG A 222 13.85 -12.80 -1.25
CA ARG A 222 14.08 -11.38 -1.01
C ARG A 222 15.57 -11.03 -0.86
N ALA A 223 16.37 -11.91 -0.27
CA ALA A 223 17.82 -11.76 -0.20
C ALA A 223 18.42 -11.78 -1.62
N PHE A 224 18.03 -12.72 -2.47
CA PHE A 224 18.51 -12.82 -3.87
C PHE A 224 18.01 -11.67 -4.77
N LYS A 225 16.89 -11.01 -4.48
CA LYS A 225 16.44 -9.83 -5.24
C LYS A 225 17.19 -8.54 -4.87
N ARG A 226 18.02 -8.55 -3.82
CA ARG A 226 18.83 -7.41 -3.40
C ARG A 226 20.26 -7.44 -3.96
N PHE A 227 20.64 -8.50 -4.65
CA PHE A 227 21.86 -8.64 -5.44
C PHE A 227 21.50 -8.67 -6.94
#